data_590724597f4a6fbf2fb8415540a56b2e
#
_entry.id   590724597f4a6fbf2fb8415540a56b2e
#
_cell.length_a   1.000
_cell.length_b   1.000
_cell.length_c   1.000
_cell.angle_alpha   90.00
_cell.angle_beta   90.00
_cell.angle_gamma   90.00
#
_symmetry.space_group_name_H-M   'P 1'
#
loop_
_entity.id
_entity.type
_entity.pdbx_description
1 polymer ?
#
loop_
_entity_poly.entity_id
_entity_poly.type
_entity_poly.pdbx_seq_one_letter_code
_entity_poly.pdbx_strand_id
1 'polypeptide(L)'
;PVERAYRDAALQQSADLNVFIDKLATLPLRFEPGTRYHYSVATDVLGALLEGLGGQPLGQFVQTRIFDPLAMHDTFFNVPNDKTPRIAGGHLWNAEQQAMAPLPAGLLPPPSGVTLFSGGGGLISTAHDYWRFCEMLRRGGSLDGVRILGPKTVQAMTMARLTPEVRDNGATEYPASHLYPGQSFGLGAGVITDPAQAGVSSSKGEYSWGGIANTKFWIDPEEELVVVFMAQVLGTPHSDRHRFDLKVATYQALTELGNSDGD
;
A
#
# COMPACT_ATOMS: atom_id res chain seq x y z
N PRO A 1 19.62 15.14 13.20
CA PRO A 1 20.75 14.74 12.35
C PRO A 1 20.38 13.63 11.36
N VAL A 2 19.74 12.54 11.80
CA VAL A 2 19.38 11.39 10.95
C VAL A 2 18.45 11.80 9.80
N GLU A 3 17.35 12.49 10.08
CA GLU A 3 16.39 12.94 9.05
C GLU A 3 17.02 13.87 7.99
N ARG A 4 17.99 14.66 8.38
CA ARG A 4 18.75 15.48 7.45
C ARG A 4 19.57 14.60 6.50
N ALA A 5 20.28 13.60 7.02
CA ALA A 5 21.09 12.68 6.22
C ALA A 5 20.20 11.94 5.18
N TYR A 6 19.02 11.48 5.57
CA TYR A 6 18.07 10.85 4.64
C TYR A 6 17.55 11.81 3.56
N ARG A 7 17.24 13.07 3.91
CA ARG A 7 16.85 14.07 2.90
C ARG A 7 18.00 14.39 1.93
N ASP A 8 19.21 14.59 2.47
CA ASP A 8 20.37 14.96 1.68
C ASP A 8 20.83 13.83 0.74
N ALA A 9 20.57 12.58 1.11
CA ALA A 9 20.85 11.41 0.28
C ALA A 9 20.00 11.32 -0.98
N ALA A 10 18.85 12.00 -1.01
CA ALA A 10 17.93 12.04 -2.17
C ALA A 10 17.66 10.65 -2.77
N LEU A 11 17.29 9.69 -1.92
CA LEU A 11 17.15 8.27 -2.27
C LEU A 11 16.23 8.05 -3.47
N GLN A 12 15.11 8.79 -3.55
CA GLN A 12 14.15 8.68 -4.65
C GLN A 12 14.66 9.19 -6.01
N GLN A 13 15.84 9.83 -6.04
CA GLN A 13 16.53 10.27 -7.25
C GLN A 13 17.62 9.29 -7.68
N SER A 14 17.64 8.08 -7.11
CA SER A 14 18.56 7.02 -7.52
C SER A 14 18.19 6.49 -8.90
N ALA A 15 19.18 6.09 -9.68
CA ALA A 15 18.98 5.60 -11.03
C ALA A 15 18.25 4.24 -11.06
N ASP A 16 18.47 3.42 -10.05
CA ASP A 16 17.87 2.10 -9.88
C ASP A 16 17.89 1.68 -8.40
N LEU A 17 17.38 0.47 -8.10
CA LEU A 17 17.35 -0.06 -6.74
C LEU A 17 18.75 -0.38 -6.19
N ASN A 18 19.75 -0.72 -7.00
CA ASN A 18 21.11 -0.96 -6.51
C ASN A 18 21.72 0.34 -6.01
N VAL A 19 21.66 1.41 -6.81
CA VAL A 19 22.14 2.74 -6.39
C VAL A 19 21.36 3.25 -5.17
N PHE A 20 20.07 2.95 -5.09
CA PHE A 20 19.25 3.27 -3.92
C PHE A 20 19.77 2.57 -2.66
N ILE A 21 20.04 1.26 -2.72
CA ILE A 21 20.57 0.47 -1.59
C ILE A 21 21.96 0.93 -1.21
N ASP A 22 22.85 1.19 -2.17
CA ASP A 22 24.21 1.67 -1.90
C ASP A 22 24.18 2.99 -1.10
N LYS A 23 23.33 3.93 -1.49
CA LYS A 23 23.14 5.18 -0.75
C LYS A 23 22.53 4.92 0.64
N LEU A 24 21.50 4.10 0.71
CA LEU A 24 20.80 3.79 1.97
C LEU A 24 21.75 3.13 2.98
N ALA A 25 22.62 2.24 2.54
CA ALA A 25 23.59 1.54 3.39
C ALA A 25 24.62 2.48 4.07
N THR A 26 24.81 3.70 3.56
CA THR A 26 25.67 4.71 4.19
C THR A 26 24.97 5.50 5.29
N LEU A 27 23.65 5.36 5.43
CA LEU A 27 22.85 6.15 6.38
C LEU A 27 22.72 5.43 7.72
N PRO A 28 22.72 6.18 8.84
CA PRO A 28 22.50 5.58 10.15
C PRO A 28 21.07 5.08 10.28
N LEU A 29 20.88 3.97 10.99
CA LEU A 29 19.56 3.57 11.46
C LEU A 29 19.00 4.59 12.45
N ARG A 30 17.69 4.81 12.41
CA ARG A 30 17.02 5.72 13.35
C ARG A 30 16.83 5.08 14.72
N PHE A 31 16.61 3.76 14.76
CA PHE A 31 16.36 2.96 15.94
C PHE A 31 17.03 1.60 15.81
N GLU A 32 17.22 0.93 16.92
CA GLU A 32 17.58 -0.48 16.91
C GLU A 32 16.49 -1.32 16.23
N PRO A 33 16.83 -2.20 15.27
CA PRO A 33 15.88 -3.09 14.63
C PRO A 33 15.08 -3.91 15.64
N GLY A 34 13.77 -4.06 15.39
CA GLY A 34 12.88 -4.83 16.25
C GLY A 34 12.34 -4.08 17.47
N THR A 35 12.76 -2.83 17.73
CA THR A 35 12.33 -2.08 18.92
C THR A 35 11.04 -1.30 18.75
N ARG A 36 10.69 -0.94 17.52
CA ARG A 36 9.44 -0.22 17.20
C ARG A 36 9.04 -0.38 15.74
N TYR A 37 7.75 -0.18 15.47
CA TYR A 37 7.26 -0.01 14.11
C TYR A 37 7.63 1.38 13.60
N HIS A 38 8.20 1.44 12.39
CA HIS A 38 8.54 2.70 11.74
C HIS A 38 8.31 2.61 10.23
N TYR A 39 7.33 3.33 9.73
CA TYR A 39 7.03 3.41 8.30
C TYR A 39 8.16 4.16 7.56
N SER A 40 8.75 3.50 6.60
CA SER A 40 9.89 4.04 5.85
C SER A 40 10.04 3.33 4.50
N VAL A 41 11.26 3.33 3.95
CA VAL A 41 11.63 2.74 2.65
C VAL A 41 11.89 1.23 2.70
N ALA A 42 11.41 0.53 3.72
CA ALA A 42 11.64 -0.92 3.87
C ALA A 42 11.10 -1.75 2.69
N THR A 43 10.01 -1.31 2.07
CA THR A 43 9.44 -1.99 0.89
C THR A 43 10.29 -1.79 -0.37
N ASP A 44 11.03 -0.68 -0.47
CA ASP A 44 12.04 -0.49 -1.52
C ASP A 44 13.22 -1.46 -1.33
N VAL A 45 13.64 -1.67 -0.07
CA VAL A 45 14.67 -2.68 0.27
C VAL A 45 14.19 -4.08 -0.10
N LEU A 46 12.91 -4.42 0.15
CA LEU A 46 12.32 -5.67 -0.31
C LEU A 46 12.31 -5.78 -1.83
N GLY A 47 12.06 -4.70 -2.56
CA GLY A 47 12.15 -4.64 -4.01
C GLY A 47 13.54 -5.01 -4.51
N ALA A 48 14.59 -4.42 -3.93
CA ALA A 48 15.98 -4.73 -4.25
C ALA A 48 16.34 -6.20 -3.92
N LEU A 49 15.86 -6.72 -2.79
CA LEU A 49 16.04 -8.11 -2.42
C LEU A 49 15.40 -9.06 -3.46
N LEU A 50 14.20 -8.73 -3.94
CA LEU A 50 13.52 -9.50 -4.99
C LEU A 50 14.29 -9.48 -6.30
N GLU A 51 14.88 -8.35 -6.71
CA GLU A 51 15.76 -8.28 -7.88
C GLU A 51 17.00 -9.18 -7.71
N GLY A 52 17.65 -9.10 -6.55
CA GLY A 52 18.82 -9.93 -6.26
C GLY A 52 18.54 -11.44 -6.25
N LEU A 53 17.42 -11.84 -5.65
CA LEU A 53 17.02 -13.27 -5.58
C LEU A 53 16.40 -13.76 -6.90
N GLY A 54 15.69 -12.89 -7.61
CA GLY A 54 14.99 -13.23 -8.85
C GLY A 54 15.85 -13.14 -10.10
N GLY A 55 17.02 -12.50 -10.03
CA GLY A 55 17.94 -12.31 -11.15
C GLY A 55 17.36 -11.45 -12.29
N GLN A 56 16.35 -10.63 -11.99
CA GLN A 56 15.67 -9.77 -12.98
C GLN A 56 15.13 -8.50 -12.31
N PRO A 57 14.93 -7.39 -13.06
CA PRO A 57 14.36 -6.15 -12.53
C PRO A 57 13.00 -6.38 -11.88
N LEU A 58 12.71 -5.64 -10.80
CA LEU A 58 11.44 -5.75 -10.04
C LEU A 58 10.22 -5.59 -10.96
N GLY A 59 10.27 -4.64 -11.89
CA GLY A 59 9.18 -4.44 -12.85
C GLY A 59 8.88 -5.69 -13.66
N GLN A 60 9.89 -6.40 -14.16
CA GLN A 60 9.73 -7.66 -14.88
C GLN A 60 9.27 -8.79 -13.96
N PHE A 61 9.79 -8.84 -12.73
CA PHE A 61 9.41 -9.84 -11.74
C PHE A 61 7.91 -9.76 -11.44
N VAL A 62 7.39 -8.59 -11.07
CA VAL A 62 5.96 -8.43 -10.74
C VAL A 62 5.07 -8.60 -11.98
N GLN A 63 5.53 -8.18 -13.16
CA GLN A 63 4.80 -8.39 -14.41
C GLN A 63 4.54 -9.87 -14.64
N THR A 64 5.60 -10.68 -14.65
CA THR A 64 5.50 -12.11 -14.99
C THR A 64 4.90 -12.97 -13.89
N ARG A 65 5.08 -12.57 -12.62
CA ARG A 65 4.65 -13.38 -11.46
C ARG A 65 3.29 -12.98 -10.91
N ILE A 66 2.83 -11.75 -11.15
CA ILE A 66 1.61 -11.22 -10.57
C ILE A 66 0.68 -10.68 -11.65
N PHE A 67 1.12 -9.69 -12.45
CA PHE A 67 0.20 -8.95 -13.32
C PHE A 67 -0.32 -9.79 -14.47
N ASP A 68 0.56 -10.48 -15.21
CA ASP A 68 0.15 -11.34 -16.32
C ASP A 68 -0.75 -12.50 -15.85
N PRO A 69 -0.37 -13.27 -14.81
CA PRO A 69 -1.22 -14.36 -14.32
C PRO A 69 -2.59 -13.88 -13.80
N LEU A 70 -2.64 -12.69 -13.21
CA LEU A 70 -3.90 -12.11 -12.71
C LEU A 70 -4.65 -11.28 -13.77
N ALA A 71 -4.17 -11.22 -15.02
CA ALA A 71 -4.74 -10.40 -16.08
C ALA A 71 -4.91 -8.91 -15.70
N MET A 72 -3.90 -8.37 -14.98
CA MET A 72 -3.83 -6.97 -14.59
C MET A 72 -3.20 -6.15 -15.73
N HIS A 73 -3.93 -5.97 -16.82
CA HIS A 73 -3.40 -5.42 -18.08
C HIS A 73 -3.19 -3.90 -18.09
N ASP A 74 -3.63 -3.21 -17.04
CA ASP A 74 -3.52 -1.76 -16.86
C ASP A 74 -2.72 -1.39 -15.60
N THR A 75 -1.73 -2.23 -15.22
CA THR A 75 -0.85 -2.01 -14.07
C THR A 75 0.61 -1.97 -14.51
N PHE A 76 1.30 -0.84 -14.28
CA PHE A 76 2.62 -0.57 -14.84
C PHE A 76 3.50 0.27 -13.92
N PHE A 77 4.82 0.06 -13.98
CA PHE A 77 5.81 1.08 -13.62
C PHE A 77 6.03 2.09 -14.76
N ASN A 78 5.99 1.62 -15.99
CA ASN A 78 6.09 2.45 -17.19
C ASN A 78 4.84 2.24 -18.04
N VAL A 79 3.99 3.25 -18.11
CA VAL A 79 2.72 3.18 -18.85
C VAL A 79 3.00 3.20 -20.36
N PRO A 80 2.44 2.27 -21.14
CA PRO A 80 2.51 2.29 -22.59
C PRO A 80 1.94 3.59 -23.18
N ASN A 81 2.53 4.08 -24.28
CA ASN A 81 2.18 5.36 -24.86
C ASN A 81 0.70 5.46 -25.26
N ASP A 82 0.13 4.38 -25.75
CA ASP A 82 -1.29 4.28 -26.14
C ASP A 82 -2.24 4.35 -24.94
N LYS A 83 -1.76 4.06 -23.72
CA LYS A 83 -2.53 4.11 -22.48
C LYS A 83 -2.33 5.41 -21.69
N THR A 84 -1.30 6.20 -22.00
CA THR A 84 -1.01 7.48 -21.33
C THR A 84 -2.23 8.43 -21.28
N PRO A 85 -3.07 8.57 -22.31
CA PRO A 85 -4.24 9.46 -22.24
C PRO A 85 -5.30 9.04 -21.21
N ARG A 86 -5.23 7.82 -20.68
CA ARG A 86 -6.15 7.31 -19.64
C ARG A 86 -5.71 7.62 -18.22
N ILE A 87 -4.51 8.18 -18.03
CA ILE A 87 -3.99 8.52 -16.69
C ILE A 87 -4.83 9.63 -16.08
N ALA A 88 -5.35 9.37 -14.88
CA ALA A 88 -6.13 10.36 -14.14
C ALA A 88 -5.27 11.56 -13.76
N GLY A 89 -5.83 12.75 -13.88
CA GLY A 89 -5.18 13.97 -13.42
C GLY A 89 -5.06 14.02 -11.89
N GLY A 90 -3.91 14.42 -11.40
CA GLY A 90 -3.69 14.64 -9.97
C GLY A 90 -4.16 16.02 -9.50
N HIS A 91 -4.54 16.13 -8.24
CA HIS A 91 -4.94 17.37 -7.59
C HIS A 91 -4.18 17.56 -6.28
N LEU A 92 -3.93 18.82 -5.94
CA LEU A 92 -3.35 19.26 -4.68
C LEU A 92 -4.37 20.11 -3.93
N TRP A 93 -4.50 19.88 -2.63
CA TRP A 93 -5.30 20.76 -1.79
C TRP A 93 -4.59 22.11 -1.58
N ASN A 94 -5.26 23.18 -1.95
CA ASN A 94 -4.82 24.53 -1.65
C ASN A 94 -5.49 25.01 -0.37
N ALA A 95 -4.71 25.11 0.72
CA ALA A 95 -5.22 25.48 2.03
C ALA A 95 -5.70 26.94 2.12
N GLU A 96 -5.12 27.83 1.32
CA GLU A 96 -5.52 29.25 1.30
C GLU A 96 -6.88 29.44 0.61
N GLN A 97 -7.09 28.71 -0.50
CA GLN A 97 -8.32 28.79 -1.29
C GLN A 97 -9.39 27.81 -0.80
N GLN A 98 -9.06 26.90 0.14
CA GLN A 98 -9.93 25.80 0.59
C GLN A 98 -10.53 25.02 -0.60
N ALA A 99 -9.71 24.76 -1.61
CA ALA A 99 -10.12 24.18 -2.88
C ALA A 99 -9.06 23.24 -3.45
N MET A 100 -9.48 22.39 -4.39
CA MET A 100 -8.58 21.54 -5.17
C MET A 100 -8.01 22.35 -6.34
N ALA A 101 -6.70 22.22 -6.54
CA ALA A 101 -6.00 22.74 -7.71
C ALA A 101 -5.35 21.57 -8.49
N PRO A 102 -5.17 21.70 -9.81
CA PRO A 102 -4.39 20.72 -10.56
C PRO A 102 -3.00 20.54 -9.96
N LEU A 103 -2.54 19.31 -9.91
CA LEU A 103 -1.22 18.98 -9.38
C LEU A 103 -0.13 19.58 -10.31
N PRO A 104 0.85 20.33 -9.77
CA PRO A 104 1.98 20.77 -10.55
C PRO A 104 2.75 19.61 -11.20
N ALA A 105 3.25 19.82 -12.41
CA ALA A 105 4.06 18.82 -13.08
C ALA A 105 5.30 18.44 -12.25
N GLY A 106 5.63 17.15 -12.24
CA GLY A 106 6.80 16.62 -11.53
C GLY A 106 6.60 16.29 -10.05
N LEU A 107 5.42 16.50 -9.47
CA LEU A 107 5.11 16.06 -8.10
C LEU A 107 4.76 14.56 -8.01
N LEU A 108 4.30 13.97 -9.08
CA LEU A 108 4.17 12.51 -9.20
C LEU A 108 5.26 11.96 -10.11
N PRO A 109 5.65 10.69 -9.97
CA PRO A 109 6.56 10.05 -10.91
C PRO A 109 6.06 10.22 -12.35
N PRO A 110 6.96 10.35 -13.34
CA PRO A 110 6.54 10.40 -14.73
C PRO A 110 5.89 9.06 -15.12
N PRO A 111 4.94 9.07 -16.07
CA PRO A 111 4.25 7.87 -16.48
C PRO A 111 5.15 6.89 -17.26
N SER A 112 6.32 7.33 -17.70
CA SER A 112 7.29 6.54 -18.47
C SER A 112 8.71 7.00 -18.22
N GLY A 113 9.70 6.18 -18.59
CA GLY A 113 11.12 6.47 -18.35
C GLY A 113 11.55 6.22 -16.90
N VAL A 114 10.73 5.52 -16.11
CA VAL A 114 11.05 5.12 -14.74
C VAL A 114 12.09 4.00 -14.78
N THR A 115 13.18 4.19 -14.09
CA THR A 115 14.27 3.21 -13.93
C THR A 115 14.39 2.72 -12.49
N LEU A 116 14.01 3.54 -11.50
CA LEU A 116 13.88 3.14 -10.12
C LEU A 116 12.51 2.49 -9.89
N PHE A 117 12.43 1.18 -9.93
CA PHE A 117 11.22 0.42 -9.64
C PHE A 117 11.00 0.33 -8.13
N SER A 118 10.41 1.37 -7.56
CA SER A 118 10.17 1.44 -6.11
C SER A 118 9.24 0.33 -5.63
N GLY A 119 9.67 -0.47 -4.66
CA GLY A 119 8.83 -1.45 -3.98
C GLY A 119 7.79 -0.81 -3.07
N GLY A 120 8.02 0.45 -2.65
CA GLY A 120 7.12 1.22 -1.79
C GLY A 120 6.07 2.05 -2.54
N GLY A 121 6.18 2.15 -3.88
CA GLY A 121 5.27 2.96 -4.68
C GLY A 121 5.64 2.96 -6.16
N GLY A 122 5.07 3.89 -6.95
CA GLY A 122 5.45 4.07 -8.37
C GLY A 122 4.63 3.27 -9.37
N LEU A 123 3.82 2.30 -8.96
CA LEU A 123 2.88 1.63 -9.85
C LEU A 123 1.70 2.55 -10.18
N ILE A 124 1.34 2.58 -11.45
CA ILE A 124 0.09 3.14 -11.96
C ILE A 124 -0.83 1.96 -12.27
N SER A 125 -2.06 2.01 -11.79
CA SER A 125 -3.01 0.91 -11.91
C SER A 125 -4.44 1.42 -12.08
N THR A 126 -5.39 0.50 -12.23
CA THR A 126 -6.83 0.77 -12.22
C THR A 126 -7.48 0.14 -11.01
N ALA A 127 -8.68 0.62 -10.65
CA ALA A 127 -9.45 0.01 -9.57
C ALA A 127 -9.78 -1.47 -9.87
N HIS A 128 -10.05 -1.81 -11.14
CA HIS A 128 -10.33 -3.17 -11.57
C HIS A 128 -9.11 -4.08 -11.39
N ASP A 129 -7.93 -3.68 -11.89
CA ASP A 129 -6.72 -4.50 -11.76
C ASP A 129 -6.31 -4.70 -10.31
N TYR A 130 -6.36 -3.62 -9.54
CA TYR A 130 -6.03 -3.70 -8.11
C TYR A 130 -7.04 -4.53 -7.33
N TRP A 131 -8.33 -4.49 -7.71
CA TRP A 131 -9.35 -5.39 -7.18
C TRP A 131 -9.03 -6.86 -7.48
N ARG A 132 -8.56 -7.19 -8.68
CA ARG A 132 -8.15 -8.57 -9.00
C ARG A 132 -7.05 -9.08 -8.07
N PHE A 133 -6.06 -8.25 -7.76
CA PHE A 133 -5.03 -8.56 -6.77
C PHE A 133 -5.62 -8.77 -5.37
N CYS A 134 -6.48 -7.87 -4.92
CA CYS A 134 -7.16 -7.98 -3.63
C CYS A 134 -8.07 -9.21 -3.55
N GLU A 135 -8.83 -9.50 -4.59
CA GLU A 135 -9.72 -10.67 -4.65
C GLU A 135 -8.92 -11.99 -4.65
N MET A 136 -7.77 -12.03 -5.34
CA MET A 136 -6.85 -13.16 -5.26
C MET A 136 -6.41 -13.41 -3.81
N LEU A 137 -6.08 -12.37 -3.06
CA LEU A 137 -5.72 -12.48 -1.64
C LEU A 137 -6.92 -12.93 -0.79
N ARG A 138 -8.13 -12.35 -0.98
CA ARG A 138 -9.35 -12.74 -0.28
C ARG A 138 -9.63 -14.24 -0.46
N ARG A 139 -9.44 -14.75 -1.66
CA ARG A 139 -9.61 -16.19 -2.00
C ARG A 139 -8.42 -17.07 -1.62
N GLY A 140 -7.60 -16.64 -0.68
CA GLY A 140 -6.48 -17.44 -0.18
C GLY A 140 -5.39 -17.71 -1.21
N GLY A 141 -5.13 -16.75 -2.10
CA GLY A 141 -4.00 -16.75 -3.02
C GLY A 141 -4.30 -17.27 -4.42
N SER A 142 -5.57 -17.38 -4.84
CA SER A 142 -5.94 -17.78 -6.20
C SER A 142 -7.12 -16.98 -6.74
N LEU A 143 -7.14 -16.77 -8.07
CA LEU A 143 -8.23 -16.12 -8.80
C LEU A 143 -8.33 -16.76 -10.19
N ASP A 144 -9.56 -16.99 -10.67
CA ASP A 144 -9.87 -17.52 -12.01
C ASP A 144 -9.05 -18.77 -12.39
N GLY A 145 -8.83 -19.68 -11.43
CA GLY A 145 -8.05 -20.90 -11.62
C GLY A 145 -6.52 -20.73 -11.52
N VAL A 146 -6.04 -19.50 -11.43
CA VAL A 146 -4.61 -19.19 -11.29
C VAL A 146 -4.25 -19.06 -9.80
N ARG A 147 -3.20 -19.75 -9.37
CA ARG A 147 -2.67 -19.67 -8.00
C ARG A 147 -1.36 -18.90 -7.98
N ILE A 148 -1.35 -17.79 -7.24
CA ILE A 148 -0.15 -16.96 -6.97
C ILE A 148 0.50 -17.39 -5.66
N LEU A 149 -0.30 -17.60 -4.61
CA LEU A 149 0.16 -17.93 -3.27
C LEU A 149 -0.60 -19.13 -2.69
N GLY A 150 0.03 -19.86 -1.79
CA GLY A 150 -0.66 -20.86 -1.00
C GLY A 150 -1.55 -20.22 0.09
N PRO A 151 -2.66 -20.87 0.50
CA PRO A 151 -3.57 -20.31 1.51
C PRO A 151 -2.86 -20.03 2.85
N LYS A 152 -1.94 -20.88 3.26
CA LYS A 152 -1.14 -20.67 4.49
C LYS A 152 -0.19 -19.49 4.38
N THR A 153 0.30 -19.16 3.18
CA THR A 153 1.11 -17.97 2.94
C THR A 153 0.26 -16.72 3.11
N VAL A 154 -0.93 -16.67 2.50
CA VAL A 154 -1.87 -15.56 2.67
C VAL A 154 -2.24 -15.40 4.15
N GLN A 155 -2.58 -16.49 4.84
CA GLN A 155 -2.84 -16.46 6.28
C GLN A 155 -1.65 -15.87 7.06
N ALA A 156 -0.42 -16.28 6.74
CA ALA A 156 0.78 -15.74 7.38
C ALA A 156 1.00 -14.27 7.09
N MET A 157 0.63 -13.78 5.89
CA MET A 157 0.73 -12.36 5.52
C MET A 157 -0.25 -11.48 6.30
N THR A 158 -1.44 -11.98 6.59
CA THR A 158 -2.53 -11.24 7.24
C THR A 158 -2.60 -11.44 8.75
N MET A 159 -1.63 -12.15 9.36
CA MET A 159 -1.50 -12.22 10.81
C MET A 159 -0.88 -10.95 11.39
N ALA A 160 -1.36 -10.52 12.54
CA ALA A 160 -0.71 -9.50 13.35
C ALA A 160 0.72 -9.93 13.75
N ARG A 161 1.72 -9.16 13.35
CA ARG A 161 3.14 -9.49 13.58
C ARG A 161 3.82 -8.63 14.62
N LEU A 162 3.28 -7.45 14.90
CA LEU A 162 3.84 -6.56 15.91
C LEU A 162 3.45 -7.04 17.30
N THR A 163 4.42 -7.18 18.19
CA THR A 163 4.11 -7.31 19.61
C THR A 163 3.53 -5.99 20.13
N PRO A 164 2.77 -5.98 21.22
CA PRO A 164 2.25 -4.74 21.81
C PRO A 164 3.36 -3.70 22.06
N GLU A 165 4.50 -4.14 22.58
CA GLU A 165 5.65 -3.27 22.88
C GLU A 165 6.20 -2.59 21.61
N VAL A 166 6.38 -3.34 20.53
CA VAL A 166 6.89 -2.82 19.26
C VAL A 166 5.88 -1.89 18.61
N ARG A 167 4.59 -2.24 18.67
CA ARG A 167 3.50 -1.42 18.12
C ARG A 167 3.37 -0.09 18.86
N ASP A 168 3.40 -0.13 20.18
CA ASP A 168 3.07 1.02 21.02
C ASP A 168 4.27 1.92 21.28
N ASN A 169 5.49 1.43 21.08
CA ASN A 169 6.71 2.22 21.22
C ASN A 169 6.80 3.29 20.12
N GLY A 170 6.45 4.53 20.48
CA GLY A 170 6.42 5.66 19.54
C GLY A 170 5.19 5.68 18.61
N ALA A 171 4.10 5.00 18.97
CA ALA A 171 2.90 4.89 18.14
C ALA A 171 2.24 6.24 17.81
N THR A 172 2.43 7.26 18.63
CA THR A 172 1.94 8.63 18.40
C THR A 172 2.88 9.47 17.55
N GLU A 173 4.09 8.98 17.27
CA GLU A 173 5.07 9.68 16.46
C GLU A 173 4.88 9.37 14.99
N TYR A 174 4.93 10.41 14.12
CA TYR A 174 5.02 10.18 12.69
C TYR A 174 6.36 9.50 12.34
N PRO A 175 6.40 8.50 11.48
CA PRO A 175 5.30 7.89 10.72
C PRO A 175 4.68 6.63 11.37
N ALA A 176 5.00 6.30 12.62
CA ALA A 176 4.42 5.14 13.31
C ALA A 176 2.89 5.29 13.53
N SER A 177 2.41 6.54 13.61
CA SER A 177 0.98 6.89 13.72
C SER A 177 0.12 6.49 12.50
N HIS A 178 0.70 5.88 11.47
CA HIS A 178 -0.08 5.25 10.39
C HIS A 178 -0.89 4.03 10.85
N LEU A 179 -0.53 3.44 12.00
CA LEU A 179 -1.35 2.42 12.65
C LEU A 179 -2.20 3.08 13.74
N TYR A 180 -3.50 2.88 13.66
CA TYR A 180 -4.43 3.39 14.67
C TYR A 180 -4.75 2.34 15.74
N PRO A 181 -5.39 2.73 16.87
CA PRO A 181 -5.77 1.78 17.91
C PRO A 181 -6.54 0.59 17.34
N GLY A 182 -6.34 -0.60 17.91
CA GLY A 182 -6.97 -1.82 17.39
C GLY A 182 -6.40 -2.35 16.09
N GLN A 183 -5.34 -1.74 15.54
CA GLN A 183 -4.65 -2.22 14.35
C GLN A 183 -3.22 -2.68 14.69
N SER A 184 -2.77 -3.74 14.02
CA SER A 184 -1.39 -4.20 13.98
C SER A 184 -0.91 -4.21 12.52
N PHE A 185 0.28 -4.74 12.24
CA PHE A 185 0.82 -4.85 10.89
C PHE A 185 1.18 -6.30 10.58
N GLY A 186 0.80 -6.74 9.37
CA GLY A 186 1.15 -8.04 8.83
C GLY A 186 2.42 -8.00 7.98
N LEU A 187 2.43 -8.73 6.87
CA LEU A 187 3.48 -8.63 5.86
C LEU A 187 2.99 -7.77 4.69
N GLY A 188 2.97 -6.46 4.87
CA GLY A 188 2.63 -5.48 3.83
C GLY A 188 1.29 -4.73 4.00
N ALA A 189 0.49 -5.05 5.03
CA ALA A 189 -0.77 -4.36 5.31
C ALA A 189 -1.03 -4.21 6.80
N GLY A 190 -1.79 -3.19 7.18
CA GLY A 190 -2.36 -3.06 8.51
C GLY A 190 -3.49 -4.07 8.70
N VAL A 191 -3.57 -4.71 9.85
CA VAL A 191 -4.55 -5.77 10.18
C VAL A 191 -5.35 -5.36 11.40
N ILE A 192 -6.68 -5.42 11.31
CA ILE A 192 -7.57 -5.16 12.45
C ILE A 192 -7.48 -6.32 13.44
N THR A 193 -7.09 -6.01 14.66
CA THR A 193 -7.01 -6.96 15.77
C THR A 193 -8.16 -6.79 16.75
N ASP A 194 -8.68 -5.56 16.87
CA ASP A 194 -9.79 -5.19 17.76
C ASP A 194 -10.65 -4.09 17.08
N PRO A 195 -11.77 -4.47 16.46
CA PRO A 195 -12.67 -3.51 15.81
C PRO A 195 -13.24 -2.44 16.74
N ALA A 196 -13.47 -2.77 18.01
CA ALA A 196 -14.00 -1.81 18.98
C ALA A 196 -12.99 -0.70 19.28
N GLN A 197 -11.72 -1.04 19.42
CA GLN A 197 -10.65 -0.05 19.59
C GLN A 197 -10.38 0.74 18.30
N ALA A 198 -10.53 0.09 17.14
CA ALA A 198 -10.36 0.76 15.84
C ALA A 198 -11.41 1.85 15.61
N GLY A 199 -12.59 1.75 16.25
CA GLY A 199 -13.63 2.76 16.18
C GLY A 199 -14.26 2.92 14.80
N VAL A 200 -14.13 1.92 13.93
CA VAL A 200 -14.67 1.89 12.57
C VAL A 200 -15.38 0.57 12.33
N SER A 201 -16.42 0.60 11.49
CA SER A 201 -17.06 -0.64 11.03
C SER A 201 -16.01 -1.50 10.32
N SER A 202 -15.78 -2.71 10.83
CA SER A 202 -14.77 -3.64 10.31
C SER A 202 -14.89 -4.97 11.05
N SER A 203 -14.35 -6.03 10.47
CA SER A 203 -14.22 -7.32 11.14
C SER A 203 -12.81 -7.54 11.66
N LYS A 204 -12.66 -8.41 12.66
CA LYS A 204 -11.33 -8.83 13.10
C LYS A 204 -10.66 -9.62 11.99
N GLY A 205 -9.43 -9.23 11.65
CA GLY A 205 -8.71 -9.84 10.53
C GLY A 205 -8.87 -9.08 9.20
N GLU A 206 -9.71 -8.05 9.14
CA GLU A 206 -9.69 -7.12 8.00
C GLU A 206 -8.27 -6.57 7.83
N TYR A 207 -7.78 -6.53 6.60
CA TYR A 207 -6.46 -5.96 6.30
C TYR A 207 -6.53 -4.94 5.18
N SER A 208 -5.74 -3.90 5.32
CA SER A 208 -5.86 -2.71 4.49
C SER A 208 -4.56 -1.92 4.40
N TRP A 209 -4.44 -1.11 3.34
CA TRP A 209 -3.44 -0.06 3.29
C TRP A 209 -3.94 1.11 2.43
N GLY A 210 -3.12 2.14 2.29
CA GLY A 210 -3.44 3.32 1.49
C GLY A 210 -2.21 3.99 0.91
N GLY A 211 -2.43 4.94 0.01
CA GLY A 211 -1.38 5.73 -0.62
C GLY A 211 -1.48 7.21 -0.32
N ILE A 212 -0.38 7.93 -0.57
CA ILE A 212 -0.27 9.38 -0.34
C ILE A 212 -1.22 10.20 -1.22
N ALA A 213 -1.58 9.67 -2.40
CA ALA A 213 -2.58 10.27 -3.30
C ALA A 213 -4.03 9.98 -2.88
N ASN A 214 -4.25 9.59 -1.63
CA ASN A 214 -5.54 9.26 -1.04
C ASN A 214 -6.19 7.99 -1.63
N THR A 215 -5.41 7.08 -2.19
CA THR A 215 -5.87 5.74 -2.51
C THR A 215 -6.06 4.92 -1.24
N LYS A 216 -6.99 3.96 -1.26
CA LYS A 216 -7.24 3.04 -0.15
C LYS A 216 -7.77 1.71 -0.68
N PHE A 217 -7.39 0.62 -0.04
CA PHE A 217 -8.08 -0.65 -0.18
C PHE A 217 -8.29 -1.27 1.20
N TRP A 218 -9.31 -2.12 1.30
CA TRP A 218 -9.42 -3.09 2.38
C TRP A 218 -10.04 -4.38 1.89
N ILE A 219 -9.66 -5.44 2.55
CA ILE A 219 -10.15 -6.78 2.33
C ILE A 219 -10.66 -7.27 3.69
N ASP A 220 -11.93 -7.59 3.73
CA ASP A 220 -12.58 -8.18 4.90
C ASP A 220 -12.97 -9.62 4.58
N PRO A 221 -12.17 -10.60 5.03
CA PRO A 221 -12.46 -12.01 4.73
C PRO A 221 -13.73 -12.53 5.42
N GLU A 222 -14.10 -11.95 6.56
CA GLU A 222 -15.30 -12.35 7.30
C GLU A 222 -16.57 -11.96 6.55
N GLU A 223 -16.58 -10.76 5.98
CA GLU A 223 -17.70 -10.24 5.18
C GLU A 223 -17.58 -10.58 3.68
N GLU A 224 -16.59 -11.36 3.30
CA GLU A 224 -16.27 -11.65 1.90
C GLU A 224 -16.13 -10.40 1.01
N LEU A 225 -15.66 -9.31 1.58
CA LEU A 225 -15.68 -7.97 0.99
C LEU A 225 -14.29 -7.54 0.51
N VAL A 226 -14.25 -6.97 -0.69
CA VAL A 226 -13.08 -6.23 -1.22
C VAL A 226 -13.53 -4.85 -1.64
N VAL A 227 -12.85 -3.83 -1.16
CA VAL A 227 -13.08 -2.45 -1.57
C VAL A 227 -11.78 -1.83 -2.05
N VAL A 228 -11.84 -1.14 -3.19
CA VAL A 228 -10.76 -0.36 -3.76
C VAL A 228 -11.24 1.05 -4.04
N PHE A 229 -10.55 2.02 -3.47
CA PHE A 229 -10.81 3.44 -3.67
C PHE A 229 -9.58 4.11 -4.27
N MET A 230 -9.74 4.72 -5.45
CA MET A 230 -8.65 5.39 -6.15
C MET A 230 -8.98 6.86 -6.37
N ALA A 231 -8.48 7.71 -5.47
CA ALA A 231 -8.40 9.14 -5.66
C ALA A 231 -7.00 9.55 -6.10
N GLN A 232 -6.86 10.75 -6.65
CA GLN A 232 -5.58 11.35 -7.01
C GLN A 232 -5.48 12.75 -6.39
N VAL A 233 -5.47 12.79 -5.05
CA VAL A 233 -5.48 14.03 -4.27
C VAL A 233 -4.38 14.00 -3.23
N LEU A 234 -3.46 14.96 -3.29
CA LEU A 234 -2.40 15.15 -2.31
C LEU A 234 -2.74 16.27 -1.32
N GLY A 235 -2.24 16.13 -0.09
CA GLY A 235 -2.24 17.18 0.92
C GLY A 235 -3.60 17.60 1.46
N THR A 236 -4.70 16.89 1.15
CA THR A 236 -6.01 17.22 1.69
C THR A 236 -6.09 16.88 3.19
N PRO A 237 -6.57 17.83 4.03
CA PRO A 237 -6.81 17.56 5.45
C PRO A 237 -8.00 16.61 5.68
N HIS A 238 -8.74 16.30 4.63
CA HIS A 238 -9.95 15.49 4.67
C HIS A 238 -9.72 14.03 4.25
N SER A 239 -8.48 13.61 4.01
CA SER A 239 -8.18 12.26 3.53
C SER A 239 -8.72 11.17 4.44
N ASP A 240 -8.52 11.31 5.74
CA ASP A 240 -8.99 10.31 6.71
C ASP A 240 -10.51 10.30 6.81
N ARG A 241 -11.15 11.48 6.74
CA ARG A 241 -12.60 11.58 6.71
C ARG A 241 -13.20 10.91 5.47
N HIS A 242 -12.65 11.18 4.28
CA HIS A 242 -13.15 10.55 3.04
C HIS A 242 -13.05 9.02 3.09
N ARG A 243 -11.94 8.50 3.62
CA ARG A 243 -11.74 7.06 3.80
C ARG A 243 -12.70 6.47 4.84
N PHE A 244 -12.92 7.21 5.94
CA PHE A 244 -13.84 6.82 6.99
C PHE A 244 -15.29 6.82 6.50
N ASP A 245 -15.74 7.91 5.89
CA ASP A 245 -17.11 8.05 5.38
C ASP A 245 -17.42 6.97 4.31
N LEU A 246 -16.47 6.69 3.41
CA LEU A 246 -16.58 5.61 2.44
C LEU A 246 -16.73 4.25 3.13
N LYS A 247 -15.92 4.00 4.16
CA LYS A 247 -15.96 2.74 4.90
C LYS A 247 -17.30 2.56 5.60
N VAL A 248 -17.77 3.59 6.30
CA VAL A 248 -19.09 3.58 6.96
C VAL A 248 -20.19 3.31 5.93
N ALA A 249 -20.22 4.03 4.82
CA ALA A 249 -21.22 3.86 3.77
C ALA A 249 -21.18 2.45 3.16
N THR A 250 -19.99 1.87 3.00
CA THR A 250 -19.83 0.51 2.48
C THR A 250 -20.46 -0.53 3.42
N TYR A 251 -20.10 -0.50 4.70
CA TYR A 251 -20.65 -1.45 5.66
C TYR A 251 -22.14 -1.24 5.94
N GLN A 252 -22.64 0.00 5.86
CA GLN A 252 -24.08 0.28 5.95
C GLN A 252 -24.88 -0.28 4.76
N ALA A 253 -24.25 -0.53 3.63
CA ALA A 253 -24.89 -1.10 2.45
C ALA A 253 -24.99 -2.63 2.49
N LEU A 254 -24.32 -3.29 3.44
CA LEU A 254 -24.45 -4.74 3.61
C LEU A 254 -25.83 -5.05 4.18
N THR A 255 -26.55 -5.97 3.53
CA THR A 255 -27.86 -6.46 3.95
C THR A 255 -27.78 -7.77 4.72
N GLU A 256 -26.67 -8.47 4.58
CA GLU A 256 -26.36 -9.75 5.21
C GLU A 256 -24.89 -9.75 5.61
N LEU A 257 -24.52 -10.49 6.64
CA LEU A 257 -23.13 -10.69 7.04
C LEU A 257 -22.54 -11.92 6.34
N GLY A 258 -21.28 -11.86 5.95
CA GLY A 258 -20.64 -12.88 5.10
C GLY A 258 -20.56 -14.29 5.70
N ASN A 259 -20.54 -14.41 7.02
CA ASN A 259 -20.48 -15.69 7.75
C ASN A 259 -21.74 -15.98 8.59
N SER A 260 -22.92 -15.55 8.15
CA SER A 260 -24.17 -15.83 8.84
C SER A 260 -24.65 -17.29 8.73
N ASP A 261 -23.97 -18.15 7.97
CA ASP A 261 -24.29 -19.56 7.77
C ASP A 261 -23.36 -20.50 8.56
N GLY A 262 -23.29 -20.34 9.86
CA GLY A 262 -22.42 -21.17 10.69
C GLY A 262 -22.97 -21.47 12.08
N ASP A 263 -24.23 -21.97 12.16
CA ASP A 263 -24.74 -22.74 13.31
C ASP A 263 -25.49 -23.99 12.83
#